data_46ea4be28e2e0d502e57b05fda721487
#
_entry.id   46ea4be28e2e0d502e57b05fda721487
#
_cell.length_a   1.000
_cell.length_b   1.000
_cell.length_c   1.000
_cell.angle_alpha   90.00
_cell.angle_beta   90.00
_cell.angle_gamma   90.00
#
_symmetry.space_group_name_H-M   'P 1'
#
loop_
_entity.id
_entity.type
_entity.pdbx_description
1 polymer ?
#
loop_
_entity_poly.entity_id
_entity_poly.type
_entity_poly.pdbx_seq_one_letter_code
_entity_poly.pdbx_strand_id
1 'polypeptide(L)'
;AREGYYEISYNIPTTKAEIADFTRLAGEMERRLGRVEMYCVEEERAFSIRELEQRIENFVMFNRKSLNQFCGNKEFRSHILTLARWPYTLTEDKVALWEACTDLSDFERTLHGLQALDVYYAKPRLLQKNDTKEIGAFYAFTEECESVFPVRADGFLNLSELKVTEGFVQFVLYSEQRVLEGMFSYEQFVEELRGYDVRQFDGDHILIPPMTKAELEELAGKLRGKGRSV
;
A
#
# COMPACT_ATOMS: atom_id res chain seq x y z
N ALA A 1 10.40 10.53 22.31
CA ALA A 1 11.64 9.95 22.86
C ALA A 1 11.44 9.70 24.35
N ARG A 2 11.68 8.50 24.82
CA ARG A 2 11.90 8.24 26.24
C ARG A 2 13.32 8.70 26.55
N GLU A 3 13.55 9.26 27.73
CA GLU A 3 14.90 9.71 28.12
C GLU A 3 15.92 8.59 27.88
N GLY A 4 16.86 8.84 26.97
CA GLY A 4 18.10 8.10 26.84
C GLY A 4 18.31 7.22 25.62
N TYR A 5 17.33 6.97 24.71
CA TYR A 5 17.59 6.18 23.51
C TYR A 5 16.71 6.57 22.31
N TYR A 6 17.23 6.26 21.11
CA TYR A 6 16.50 6.31 19.85
C TYR A 6 16.31 4.89 19.33
N GLU A 7 15.15 4.61 18.76
CA GLU A 7 14.85 3.36 18.12
C GLU A 7 14.75 3.60 16.61
N ILE A 8 15.46 2.78 15.86
CA ILE A 8 15.35 2.69 14.39
C ILE A 8 15.09 1.25 14.03
N SER A 9 14.14 1.03 13.12
CA SER A 9 13.77 -0.30 12.67
C SER A 9 13.42 -0.29 11.18
N TYR A 10 13.41 -1.46 10.57
CA TYR A 10 12.88 -1.67 9.23
C TYR A 10 12.01 -2.93 9.21
N ASN A 11 11.04 -2.96 8.30
CA ASN A 11 10.17 -4.12 8.14
C ASN A 11 10.90 -5.27 7.47
N ILE A 12 10.48 -6.50 7.76
CA ILE A 12 10.99 -7.72 7.13
C ILE A 12 9.83 -8.40 6.37
N PRO A 13 10.01 -8.78 5.09
CA PRO A 13 11.21 -8.61 4.27
C PRO A 13 11.43 -7.17 3.80
N THR A 14 12.71 -6.78 3.61
CA THR A 14 13.10 -5.47 3.09
C THR A 14 14.13 -5.58 1.97
N THR A 15 14.42 -4.46 1.29
CA THR A 15 15.34 -4.39 0.15
C THR A 15 16.80 -4.26 0.60
N LYS A 16 17.75 -4.57 -0.30
CA LYS A 16 19.17 -4.34 -0.05
C LYS A 16 19.47 -2.85 0.16
N ALA A 17 18.80 -1.98 -0.60
CA ALA A 17 18.95 -0.53 -0.47
C ALA A 17 18.52 -0.03 0.90
N GLU A 18 17.38 -0.51 1.42
CA GLU A 18 16.89 -0.14 2.76
C GLU A 18 17.83 -0.63 3.88
N ILE A 19 18.40 -1.83 3.75
CA ILE A 19 19.43 -2.33 4.69
C ILE A 19 20.67 -1.43 4.69
N ALA A 20 21.13 -1.01 3.51
CA ALA A 20 22.28 -0.10 3.37
C ALA A 20 21.95 1.29 3.96
N ASP A 21 20.74 1.81 3.70
CA ASP A 21 20.29 3.09 4.25
C ASP A 21 20.13 3.05 5.76
N PHE A 22 19.63 1.95 6.31
CA PHE A 22 19.56 1.72 7.77
C PHE A 22 20.96 1.79 8.38
N THR A 23 21.94 1.08 7.80
CA THR A 23 23.32 1.08 8.27
C THR A 23 23.94 2.48 8.18
N ARG A 24 23.70 3.19 7.08
CA ARG A 24 24.14 4.58 6.89
C ARG A 24 23.53 5.54 7.89
N LEU A 25 22.22 5.41 8.19
CA LEU A 25 21.53 6.21 9.19
C LEU A 25 22.11 5.98 10.58
N ALA A 26 22.36 4.72 10.95
CA ALA A 26 22.99 4.36 12.22
C ALA A 26 24.36 4.98 12.36
N GLY A 27 25.20 4.94 11.30
CA GLY A 27 26.51 5.60 11.25
C GLY A 27 26.45 7.12 11.38
N GLU A 28 25.47 7.75 10.74
CA GLU A 28 25.26 9.19 10.84
C GLU A 28 24.82 9.59 12.27
N MET A 29 23.99 8.77 12.92
CA MET A 29 23.60 8.99 14.32
C MET A 29 24.82 8.91 15.24
N GLU A 30 25.68 7.88 15.10
CA GLU A 30 26.93 7.78 15.87
C GLU A 30 27.80 9.02 15.66
N ARG A 31 27.97 9.48 14.43
CA ARG A 31 28.77 10.66 14.10
C ARG A 31 28.24 11.94 14.73
N ARG A 32 26.92 12.13 14.79
CA ARG A 32 26.28 13.35 15.32
C ARG A 32 26.15 13.36 16.85
N LEU A 33 25.85 12.20 17.42
CA LEU A 33 25.59 12.07 18.86
C LEU A 33 26.83 11.73 19.67
N GLY A 34 27.97 11.47 18.99
CA GLY A 34 29.15 10.94 19.59
C GLY A 34 29.09 9.42 19.73
N ARG A 35 29.92 8.83 20.58
CA ARG A 35 29.94 7.38 20.77
C ARG A 35 28.60 6.90 21.34
N VAL A 36 27.84 6.19 20.47
CA VAL A 36 26.54 5.62 20.81
C VAL A 36 26.70 4.10 20.85
N GLU A 37 26.22 3.47 21.88
CA GLU A 37 26.09 2.03 21.92
C GLU A 37 24.78 1.66 21.19
N MET A 38 24.89 0.87 20.14
CA MET A 38 23.74 0.33 19.43
C MET A 38 23.41 -1.04 20.00
N TYR A 39 22.16 -1.22 20.39
CA TYR A 39 21.67 -2.47 20.95
C TYR A 39 20.65 -3.08 19.99
N CYS A 40 20.90 -4.32 19.53
CA CYS A 40 19.94 -5.08 18.77
C CYS A 40 19.01 -5.85 19.72
N VAL A 41 17.72 -5.55 19.64
CA VAL A 41 16.73 -6.17 20.51
C VAL A 41 16.59 -7.66 20.21
N GLU A 42 16.62 -8.05 18.94
CA GLU A 42 16.45 -9.43 18.49
C GLU A 42 17.63 -10.35 18.86
N GLU A 43 18.85 -9.80 18.85
CA GLU A 43 20.05 -10.56 19.21
C GLU A 43 20.48 -10.34 20.66
N GLU A 44 19.75 -9.50 21.40
CA GLU A 44 20.00 -9.16 22.82
C GLU A 44 21.47 -8.74 23.10
N ARG A 45 22.10 -8.04 22.17
CA ARG A 45 23.50 -7.60 22.29
C ARG A 45 23.80 -6.25 21.65
N ALA A 46 24.87 -5.64 22.10
CA ALA A 46 25.39 -4.44 21.50
C ALA A 46 26.20 -4.72 20.20
N PHE A 47 26.14 -3.77 19.27
CA PHE A 47 26.87 -3.76 18.01
C PHE A 47 27.62 -2.46 17.82
N SER A 48 28.75 -2.53 17.12
CA SER A 48 29.38 -1.37 16.51
C SER A 48 28.89 -1.17 15.07
N ILE A 49 28.99 0.06 14.55
CA ILE A 49 28.72 0.36 13.13
C ILE A 49 29.51 -0.56 12.21
N ARG A 50 30.78 -0.77 12.51
CA ARG A 50 31.67 -1.64 11.72
C ARG A 50 31.14 -3.09 11.65
N GLU A 51 30.58 -3.61 12.75
CA GLU A 51 29.95 -4.94 12.74
C GLU A 51 28.68 -4.96 11.88
N LEU A 52 27.86 -3.90 11.94
CA LEU A 52 26.66 -3.79 11.05
C LEU A 52 27.08 -3.79 9.58
N GLU A 53 28.07 -2.97 9.20
CA GLU A 53 28.58 -2.90 7.82
C GLU A 53 29.08 -4.25 7.32
N GLN A 54 29.80 -4.99 8.14
CA GLN A 54 30.30 -6.32 7.80
C GLN A 54 29.20 -7.37 7.66
N ARG A 55 28.02 -7.13 8.19
CA ARG A 55 26.89 -8.05 8.19
C ARG A 55 25.81 -7.74 7.14
N ILE A 56 25.98 -6.71 6.31
CA ILE A 56 25.00 -6.32 5.30
C ILE A 56 24.57 -7.52 4.43
N GLU A 57 25.53 -8.30 3.93
CA GLU A 57 25.21 -9.48 3.10
C GLU A 57 24.45 -10.57 3.89
N ASN A 58 24.71 -10.71 5.18
CA ASN A 58 23.95 -11.62 6.04
C ASN A 58 22.50 -11.14 6.21
N PHE A 59 22.29 -9.84 6.39
CA PHE A 59 20.96 -9.25 6.45
C PHE A 59 20.20 -9.39 5.13
N VAL A 60 20.88 -9.18 3.99
CA VAL A 60 20.30 -9.41 2.65
C VAL A 60 19.87 -10.86 2.49
N MET A 61 20.74 -11.81 2.87
CA MET A 61 20.41 -13.23 2.79
C MET A 61 19.25 -13.62 3.73
N PHE A 62 19.20 -13.06 4.92
CA PHE A 62 18.10 -13.25 5.87
C PHE A 62 16.79 -12.72 5.29
N ASN A 63 16.77 -11.50 4.76
CA ASN A 63 15.58 -10.89 4.17
C ASN A 63 15.09 -11.66 2.95
N ARG A 64 15.98 -12.18 2.10
CA ARG A 64 15.59 -13.08 1.01
C ARG A 64 14.88 -14.34 1.53
N LYS A 65 15.45 -15.00 2.55
CA LYS A 65 14.82 -16.19 3.16
C LYS A 65 13.46 -15.85 3.75
N SER A 66 13.35 -14.72 4.42
CA SER A 66 12.07 -14.24 4.98
C SER A 66 11.05 -13.98 3.90
N LEU A 67 11.44 -13.41 2.76
CA LEU A 67 10.56 -13.23 1.59
C LEU A 67 10.10 -14.56 1.03
N ASN A 68 11.01 -15.54 0.84
CA ASN A 68 10.64 -16.88 0.38
C ASN A 68 9.64 -17.55 1.34
N GLN A 69 9.87 -17.48 2.65
CA GLN A 69 8.97 -18.02 3.68
C GLN A 69 7.63 -17.31 3.70
N PHE A 70 7.63 -15.97 3.59
CA PHE A 70 6.40 -15.18 3.53
C PHE A 70 5.54 -15.59 2.32
N CYS A 71 6.13 -15.68 1.13
CA CYS A 71 5.43 -16.11 -0.08
C CYS A 71 5.00 -17.59 -0.02
N GLY A 72 5.80 -18.47 0.59
CA GLY A 72 5.50 -19.90 0.75
C GLY A 72 4.44 -20.21 1.80
N ASN A 73 4.03 -19.25 2.63
CA ASN A 73 3.04 -19.49 3.68
C ASN A 73 1.62 -19.61 3.11
N LYS A 74 1.11 -20.84 3.04
CA LYS A 74 -0.22 -21.16 2.51
C LYS A 74 -1.38 -20.84 3.47
N GLU A 75 -1.10 -20.42 4.71
CA GLU A 75 -2.12 -20.00 5.67
C GLU A 75 -2.61 -18.57 5.40
N PHE A 76 -1.82 -17.77 4.71
CA PHE A 76 -2.23 -16.42 4.32
C PHE A 76 -3.27 -16.46 3.19
N ARG A 77 -4.39 -15.78 3.41
CA ARG A 77 -5.41 -15.56 2.36
C ARG A 77 -4.91 -14.62 1.27
N SER A 78 -4.11 -13.64 1.65
CA SER A 78 -3.42 -12.72 0.76
C SER A 78 -2.07 -12.35 1.37
N HIS A 79 -1.07 -12.13 0.52
CA HIS A 79 0.26 -11.72 0.93
C HIS A 79 0.35 -10.20 0.81
N ILE A 80 0.28 -9.50 1.94
CA ILE A 80 0.29 -8.02 1.98
C ILE A 80 1.58 -7.54 2.64
N LEU A 81 2.32 -6.69 1.93
CA LEU A 81 3.47 -5.98 2.45
C LEU A 81 3.06 -4.58 2.88
N THR A 82 3.43 -4.19 4.10
CA THR A 82 3.26 -2.81 4.57
C THR A 82 4.47 -2.00 4.14
N LEU A 83 4.27 -1.07 3.21
CA LEU A 83 5.32 -0.21 2.67
C LEU A 83 5.20 1.22 3.21
N ALA A 84 6.18 2.07 2.91
CA ALA A 84 6.26 3.42 3.46
C ALA A 84 5.09 4.34 3.04
N ARG A 85 4.64 4.28 1.78
CA ARG A 85 3.57 5.14 1.25
C ARG A 85 2.21 4.45 1.29
N TRP A 86 2.13 3.19 0.86
CA TRP A 86 0.91 2.37 0.83
C TRP A 86 1.24 0.88 0.93
N PRO A 87 0.28 0.05 1.36
CA PRO A 87 0.45 -1.40 1.32
C PRO A 87 0.51 -1.90 -0.12
N TYR A 88 1.06 -3.10 -0.29
CA TYR A 88 1.13 -3.80 -1.55
C TYR A 88 0.66 -5.24 -1.37
N THR A 89 -0.43 -5.60 -2.03
CA THR A 89 -0.91 -6.99 -2.07
C THR A 89 -0.25 -7.71 -3.23
N LEU A 90 0.47 -8.80 -2.94
CA LEU A 90 1.17 -9.56 -3.97
C LEU A 90 0.17 -10.21 -4.92
N THR A 91 0.46 -10.13 -6.22
CA THR A 91 -0.22 -10.94 -7.23
C THR A 91 0.27 -12.39 -7.17
N GLU A 92 -0.51 -13.35 -7.69
CA GLU A 92 -0.14 -14.77 -7.66
C GLU A 92 1.20 -15.05 -8.36
N ASP A 93 1.48 -14.37 -9.46
CA ASP A 93 2.75 -14.46 -10.17
C ASP A 93 3.93 -13.94 -9.34
N LYS A 94 3.74 -12.84 -8.56
CA LYS A 94 4.77 -12.33 -7.65
C LYS A 94 4.98 -13.27 -6.46
N VAL A 95 3.92 -13.85 -5.91
CA VAL A 95 4.05 -14.87 -4.86
C VAL A 95 4.89 -16.04 -5.36
N ALA A 96 4.56 -16.61 -6.53
CA ALA A 96 5.29 -17.73 -7.09
C ALA A 96 6.76 -17.38 -7.42
N LEU A 97 6.99 -16.19 -7.98
CA LEU A 97 8.33 -15.71 -8.33
C LEU A 97 9.22 -15.54 -7.08
N TRP A 98 8.68 -14.91 -6.04
CA TRP A 98 9.47 -14.56 -4.85
C TRP A 98 9.56 -15.70 -3.84
N GLU A 99 8.66 -16.68 -3.86
CA GLU A 99 8.79 -17.92 -3.08
C GLU A 99 10.10 -18.66 -3.42
N ALA A 100 10.52 -18.62 -4.69
CA ALA A 100 11.71 -19.32 -5.19
C ALA A 100 12.88 -18.41 -5.57
N CYS A 101 12.83 -17.13 -5.25
CA CYS A 101 13.87 -16.18 -5.68
C CYS A 101 15.21 -16.47 -5.02
N THR A 102 16.29 -16.28 -5.77
CA THR A 102 17.68 -16.46 -5.32
C THR A 102 18.36 -15.16 -4.92
N ASP A 103 17.76 -14.01 -5.29
CA ASP A 103 18.19 -12.67 -4.91
C ASP A 103 16.96 -11.75 -4.73
N LEU A 104 17.19 -10.51 -4.30
CA LEU A 104 16.16 -9.51 -4.04
C LEU A 104 15.94 -8.52 -5.20
N SER A 105 16.59 -8.70 -6.35
CA SER A 105 16.61 -7.67 -7.40
C SER A 105 15.24 -7.36 -7.99
N ASP A 106 14.39 -8.39 -8.25
CA ASP A 106 13.05 -8.17 -8.76
C ASP A 106 12.13 -7.57 -7.68
N PHE A 107 12.24 -8.06 -6.45
CA PHE A 107 11.54 -7.53 -5.29
C PHE A 107 11.83 -6.05 -5.11
N GLU A 108 13.11 -5.67 -5.04
CA GLU A 108 13.57 -4.29 -4.89
C GLU A 108 13.06 -3.38 -6.01
N ARG A 109 13.25 -3.79 -7.28
CA ARG A 109 12.78 -3.03 -8.44
C ARG A 109 11.26 -2.82 -8.40
N THR A 110 10.49 -3.85 -8.05
CA THR A 110 9.03 -3.78 -7.94
C THR A 110 8.62 -2.79 -6.84
N LEU A 111 9.19 -2.92 -5.63
CA LEU A 111 8.81 -2.03 -4.53
C LEU A 111 9.20 -0.58 -4.78
N HIS A 112 10.43 -0.33 -5.27
CA HIS A 112 10.87 1.04 -5.58
C HIS A 112 10.02 1.66 -6.69
N GLY A 113 9.67 0.90 -7.74
CA GLY A 113 8.79 1.36 -8.80
C GLY A 113 7.41 1.76 -8.28
N LEU A 114 6.80 0.93 -7.45
CA LEU A 114 5.49 1.21 -6.85
C LEU A 114 5.52 2.43 -5.92
N GLN A 115 6.54 2.51 -5.05
CA GLN A 115 6.66 3.62 -4.09
C GLN A 115 7.05 4.95 -4.74
N ALA A 116 7.59 4.94 -5.97
CA ALA A 116 7.94 6.14 -6.73
C ALA A 116 6.76 6.76 -7.48
N LEU A 117 5.64 6.06 -7.64
CA LEU A 117 4.47 6.58 -8.33
C LEU A 117 3.91 7.82 -7.62
N ASP A 118 3.49 8.80 -8.40
CA ASP A 118 2.77 9.98 -7.90
C ASP A 118 1.29 9.82 -8.19
N VAL A 119 0.60 9.13 -7.27
CA VAL A 119 -0.79 8.74 -7.43
C VAL A 119 -1.63 9.11 -6.21
N TYR A 120 -2.90 9.33 -6.42
CA TYR A 120 -3.88 9.35 -5.34
C TYR A 120 -4.23 7.92 -4.95
N TYR A 121 -3.88 7.51 -3.75
CA TYR A 121 -4.26 6.21 -3.19
C TYR A 121 -5.56 6.36 -2.40
N ALA A 122 -6.65 5.83 -2.95
CA ALA A 122 -7.99 6.03 -2.43
C ALA A 122 -8.19 5.30 -1.09
N LYS A 123 -8.55 6.08 -0.06
CA LYS A 123 -8.91 5.57 1.27
C LYS A 123 -10.37 5.85 1.53
N PRO A 124 -11.17 4.84 1.94
CA PRO A 124 -12.59 5.06 2.22
C PRO A 124 -12.79 5.83 3.54
N ARG A 125 -13.86 6.60 3.57
CA ARG A 125 -14.51 6.99 4.82
C ARG A 125 -15.50 5.91 5.19
N LEU A 126 -15.40 5.39 6.40
CA LEU A 126 -16.32 4.39 6.91
C LEU A 126 -17.42 5.08 7.71
N LEU A 127 -18.66 4.81 7.34
CA LEU A 127 -19.83 5.31 8.04
C LEU A 127 -20.67 4.13 8.49
N GLN A 128 -21.06 4.11 9.78
CA GLN A 128 -21.93 3.11 10.33
C GLN A 128 -23.37 3.64 10.40
N LYS A 129 -24.33 2.87 9.91
CA LYS A 129 -25.76 3.16 10.10
C LYS A 129 -26.13 2.97 11.56
N ASN A 130 -26.86 3.94 12.13
CA ASN A 130 -27.18 3.94 13.56
C ASN A 130 -28.11 2.79 13.96
N ASP A 131 -29.03 2.40 13.09
CA ASP A 131 -30.09 1.42 13.30
C ASP A 131 -29.63 -0.02 13.05
N THR A 132 -28.94 -0.29 11.94
CA THR A 132 -28.57 -1.65 11.50
C THR A 132 -27.13 -2.05 11.86
N LYS A 133 -26.29 -1.08 12.27
CA LYS A 133 -24.85 -1.27 12.48
C LYS A 133 -24.08 -1.63 11.21
N GLU A 134 -24.71 -1.59 10.05
CA GLU A 134 -24.07 -1.77 8.76
C GLU A 134 -23.04 -0.69 8.50
N ILE A 135 -21.94 -1.06 7.83
CA ILE A 135 -20.85 -0.15 7.52
C ILE A 135 -20.81 0.09 6.00
N GLY A 136 -20.94 1.34 5.62
CA GLY A 136 -20.70 1.82 4.27
C GLY A 136 -19.28 2.33 4.08
N ALA A 137 -18.65 2.00 2.95
CA ALA A 137 -17.36 2.55 2.55
C ALA A 137 -17.56 3.61 1.46
N PHE A 138 -17.09 4.83 1.70
CA PHE A 138 -17.27 5.98 0.83
C PHE A 138 -15.93 6.44 0.27
N TYR A 139 -15.79 6.41 -1.05
CA TYR A 139 -14.60 6.81 -1.78
C TYR A 139 -14.85 8.13 -2.52
N ALA A 140 -13.81 8.93 -2.67
CA ALA A 140 -13.81 10.09 -3.55
C ALA A 140 -12.97 9.80 -4.79
N PHE A 141 -13.46 10.17 -5.97
CA PHE A 141 -12.72 10.09 -7.23
C PHE A 141 -12.68 11.47 -7.88
N THR A 142 -11.52 11.87 -8.40
CA THR A 142 -11.30 13.22 -8.93
C THR A 142 -10.64 13.18 -10.30
N GLU A 143 -10.75 14.30 -11.05
CA GLU A 143 -10.11 14.49 -12.35
C GLU A 143 -8.60 14.71 -12.24
N GLU A 144 -7.91 14.54 -13.37
CA GLU A 144 -6.50 14.89 -13.63
C GLU A 144 -5.47 14.27 -12.68
N CYS A 145 -5.85 13.18 -12.02
CA CYS A 145 -4.99 12.48 -11.09
C CYS A 145 -5.00 10.98 -11.36
N GLU A 146 -3.83 10.40 -11.57
CA GLU A 146 -3.71 8.93 -11.59
C GLU A 146 -4.08 8.38 -10.21
N SER A 147 -4.98 7.40 -10.16
CA SER A 147 -5.63 7.00 -8.92
C SER A 147 -5.60 5.50 -8.69
N VAL A 148 -5.25 5.08 -7.48
CA VAL A 148 -5.28 3.67 -7.06
C VAL A 148 -6.56 3.42 -6.27
N PHE A 149 -7.36 2.45 -6.72
CA PHE A 149 -8.60 2.04 -6.07
C PHE A 149 -8.64 0.54 -5.84
N PRO A 150 -9.21 0.05 -4.73
CA PRO A 150 -9.40 -1.38 -4.54
C PRO A 150 -10.43 -1.93 -5.54
N VAL A 151 -10.28 -3.18 -5.95
CA VAL A 151 -11.25 -3.85 -6.84
C VAL A 151 -12.59 -4.10 -6.16
N ARG A 152 -12.63 -4.06 -4.83
CA ARG A 152 -13.84 -4.19 -4.00
C ARG A 152 -13.88 -3.11 -2.94
N ALA A 153 -15.05 -2.65 -2.57
CA ALA A 153 -15.22 -1.59 -1.59
C ALA A 153 -14.63 -1.90 -0.20
N ASP A 154 -14.51 -3.18 0.16
CA ASP A 154 -13.92 -3.68 1.40
C ASP A 154 -12.43 -4.04 1.28
N GLY A 155 -11.86 -4.01 0.08
CA GLY A 155 -10.49 -4.45 -0.20
C GLY A 155 -9.40 -3.72 0.59
N PHE A 156 -9.70 -2.55 1.13
CA PHE A 156 -8.80 -1.78 1.98
C PHE A 156 -8.81 -2.24 3.45
N LEU A 157 -9.81 -3.00 3.86
CA LEU A 157 -10.06 -3.36 5.25
C LEU A 157 -9.61 -4.79 5.51
N ASN A 158 -8.35 -4.99 5.85
CA ASN A 158 -7.88 -6.25 6.41
C ASN A 158 -8.28 -6.39 7.90
N LEU A 159 -9.45 -5.83 8.27
CA LEU A 159 -10.00 -5.88 9.61
C LEU A 159 -11.00 -7.02 9.69
N SER A 160 -10.58 -8.11 10.30
CA SER A 160 -11.37 -9.34 10.49
C SER A 160 -12.72 -9.14 11.20
N GLU A 161 -12.95 -7.97 11.80
CA GLU A 161 -14.13 -7.68 12.63
C GLU A 161 -15.12 -6.70 11.99
N LEU A 162 -14.70 -5.93 10.96
CA LEU A 162 -15.57 -4.96 10.29
C LEU A 162 -15.96 -5.47 8.91
N LYS A 163 -17.23 -5.74 8.72
CA LYS A 163 -17.79 -6.11 7.42
C LYS A 163 -18.42 -4.89 6.76
N VAL A 164 -17.82 -4.43 5.66
CA VAL A 164 -18.44 -3.45 4.77
C VAL A 164 -19.60 -4.13 4.04
N THR A 165 -20.78 -3.56 4.15
CA THR A 165 -22.01 -4.08 3.51
C THR A 165 -22.35 -3.35 2.22
N GLU A 166 -21.92 -2.10 2.09
CA GLU A 166 -22.18 -1.26 0.93
C GLU A 166 -20.95 -0.40 0.59
N GLY A 167 -20.67 -0.21 -0.68
CA GLY A 167 -19.63 0.68 -1.17
C GLY A 167 -20.19 1.78 -2.06
N PHE A 168 -19.64 2.98 -1.92
CA PHE A 168 -20.05 4.14 -2.70
C PHE A 168 -18.85 4.92 -3.20
N VAL A 169 -19.00 5.55 -4.37
CA VAL A 169 -18.05 6.52 -4.88
C VAL A 169 -18.77 7.85 -5.17
N GLN A 170 -18.11 8.94 -4.81
CA GLN A 170 -18.55 10.29 -5.11
C GLN A 170 -17.48 10.97 -5.97
N PHE A 171 -17.91 11.67 -7.02
CA PHE A 171 -17.01 12.36 -7.92
C PHE A 171 -16.83 13.81 -7.49
N VAL A 172 -15.57 14.25 -7.43
CA VAL A 172 -15.19 15.57 -6.98
C VAL A 172 -14.40 16.26 -8.09
N LEU A 173 -14.90 17.38 -8.59
CA LEU A 173 -14.15 18.27 -9.46
C LEU A 173 -13.28 19.17 -8.60
N TYR A 174 -12.04 18.77 -8.42
CA TYR A 174 -11.09 19.50 -7.56
C TYR A 174 -10.77 20.90 -8.12
N SER A 175 -10.67 21.00 -9.44
CA SER A 175 -10.44 22.27 -10.13
C SER A 175 -11.55 23.32 -9.85
N GLU A 176 -12.78 22.87 -9.62
CA GLU A 176 -13.95 23.72 -9.33
C GLU A 176 -14.34 23.70 -7.85
N GLN A 177 -13.67 22.92 -7.02
CA GLN A 177 -14.05 22.65 -5.62
C GLN A 177 -15.52 22.23 -5.49
N ARG A 178 -16.03 21.43 -6.45
CA ARG A 178 -17.41 21.04 -6.58
C ARG A 178 -17.55 19.51 -6.56
N VAL A 179 -18.50 19.04 -5.80
CA VAL A 179 -18.93 17.65 -5.81
C VAL A 179 -19.96 17.47 -6.91
N LEU A 180 -19.80 16.48 -7.77
CA LEU A 180 -20.82 16.13 -8.75
C LEU A 180 -22.02 15.52 -8.02
N GLU A 181 -23.22 15.88 -8.48
CA GLU A 181 -24.46 15.36 -7.92
C GLU A 181 -24.58 13.86 -8.14
N GLY A 182 -24.91 13.15 -7.07
CA GLY A 182 -25.11 11.71 -7.03
C GLY A 182 -23.99 10.99 -6.26
N MET A 183 -24.39 9.90 -5.66
CA MET A 183 -23.52 8.93 -5.03
C MET A 183 -23.74 7.60 -5.74
N PHE A 184 -22.67 7.00 -6.23
CA PHE A 184 -22.74 5.85 -7.13
C PHE A 184 -22.34 4.58 -6.40
N SER A 185 -22.97 3.46 -6.75
CA SER A 185 -22.52 2.14 -6.28
C SER A 185 -21.08 1.89 -6.67
N TYR A 186 -20.28 1.45 -5.72
CA TYR A 186 -18.87 1.12 -5.94
C TYR A 186 -18.70 -0.01 -6.96
N GLU A 187 -19.57 -1.02 -6.91
CA GLU A 187 -19.53 -2.15 -7.83
C GLU A 187 -19.81 -1.70 -9.28
N GLN A 188 -20.81 -0.84 -9.46
CA GLN A 188 -21.11 -0.28 -10.77
C GLN A 188 -19.98 0.61 -11.29
N PHE A 189 -19.34 1.39 -10.41
CA PHE A 189 -18.16 2.19 -10.76
C PHE A 189 -17.02 1.32 -11.27
N VAL A 190 -16.64 0.27 -10.53
CA VAL A 190 -15.56 -0.65 -10.95
C VAL A 190 -15.91 -1.37 -12.26
N GLU A 191 -17.18 -1.74 -12.46
CA GLU A 191 -17.64 -2.36 -13.72
C GLU A 191 -17.52 -1.39 -14.90
N GLU A 192 -17.92 -0.12 -14.74
CA GLU A 192 -17.78 0.88 -15.81
C GLU A 192 -16.33 1.17 -16.16
N LEU A 193 -15.43 1.11 -15.18
CA LEU A 193 -14.01 1.33 -15.42
C LEU A 193 -13.37 0.31 -16.36
N ARG A 194 -13.99 -0.85 -16.59
CA ARG A 194 -13.52 -1.82 -17.60
C ARG A 194 -13.49 -1.28 -19.03
N GLY A 195 -14.24 -0.22 -19.30
CA GLY A 195 -14.25 0.49 -20.59
C GLY A 195 -13.10 1.49 -20.76
N TYR A 196 -12.25 1.65 -19.75
CA TYR A 196 -11.13 2.60 -19.72
C TYR A 196 -9.78 1.87 -19.66
N ASP A 197 -8.67 2.57 -19.92
CA ASP A 197 -7.31 2.00 -19.87
C ASP A 197 -6.83 1.82 -18.40
N VAL A 198 -7.55 0.99 -17.67
CA VAL A 198 -7.26 0.66 -16.27
C VAL A 198 -6.24 -0.46 -16.21
N ARG A 199 -5.21 -0.31 -15.38
CA ARG A 199 -4.15 -1.29 -15.19
C ARG A 199 -4.25 -1.93 -13.80
N GLN A 200 -3.74 -3.13 -13.65
CA GLN A 200 -3.54 -3.73 -12.34
C GLN A 200 -2.43 -2.97 -11.60
N PHE A 201 -2.70 -2.54 -10.36
CA PHE A 201 -1.70 -1.94 -9.49
C PHE A 201 -1.05 -3.03 -8.62
N ASP A 202 -1.86 -3.84 -7.97
CA ASP A 202 -1.45 -4.98 -7.13
C ASP A 202 -2.54 -6.07 -7.13
N GLY A 203 -2.47 -7.03 -6.20
CA GLY A 203 -3.43 -8.14 -6.13
C GLY A 203 -4.87 -7.73 -5.83
N ASP A 204 -5.06 -6.58 -5.17
CA ASP A 204 -6.38 -6.11 -4.74
C ASP A 204 -6.75 -4.71 -5.27
N HIS A 205 -5.86 -4.05 -6.01
CA HIS A 205 -6.06 -2.68 -6.48
C HIS A 205 -5.83 -2.53 -7.97
N ILE A 206 -6.53 -1.56 -8.53
CA ILE A 206 -6.40 -1.08 -9.91
C ILE A 206 -5.83 0.33 -9.93
N LEU A 207 -5.10 0.63 -11.00
CA LEU A 207 -4.56 1.96 -11.31
C LEU A 207 -5.39 2.56 -12.43
N ILE A 208 -6.09 3.62 -12.13
CA ILE A 208 -6.98 4.35 -13.04
C ILE A 208 -6.16 5.52 -13.61
N PRO A 209 -6.06 5.67 -14.94
CA PRO A 209 -5.36 6.80 -15.54
C PRO A 209 -6.04 8.13 -15.18
N PRO A 210 -5.33 9.26 -15.27
CA PRO A 210 -5.95 10.57 -15.11
C PRO A 210 -7.12 10.73 -16.07
N MET A 211 -8.27 11.11 -15.57
CA MET A 211 -9.44 11.44 -16.37
C MET A 211 -9.59 12.96 -16.47
N THR A 212 -9.93 13.45 -17.65
CA THR A 212 -10.35 14.84 -17.82
C THR A 212 -11.70 15.07 -17.13
N LYS A 213 -12.03 16.33 -16.84
CA LYS A 213 -13.35 16.71 -16.33
C LYS A 213 -14.49 16.14 -17.21
N ALA A 214 -14.36 16.22 -18.54
CA ALA A 214 -15.38 15.74 -19.45
C ALA A 214 -15.58 14.22 -19.35
N GLU A 215 -14.51 13.44 -19.25
CA GLU A 215 -14.57 11.99 -19.05
C GLU A 215 -15.18 11.63 -17.70
N LEU A 216 -14.87 12.40 -16.63
CA LEU A 216 -15.46 12.20 -15.32
C LEU A 216 -16.97 12.47 -15.32
N GLU A 217 -17.41 13.54 -15.98
CA GLU A 217 -18.82 13.88 -16.15
C GLU A 217 -19.57 12.85 -17.01
N GLU A 218 -18.92 12.32 -18.07
CA GLU A 218 -19.45 11.23 -18.90
C GLU A 218 -19.63 9.94 -18.07
N LEU A 219 -18.61 9.56 -17.30
CA LEU A 219 -18.66 8.39 -16.41
C LEU A 219 -19.80 8.54 -15.38
N ALA A 220 -19.94 9.73 -14.78
CA ALA A 220 -21.05 10.03 -13.89
C ALA A 220 -22.42 9.90 -14.58
N GLY A 221 -22.51 10.34 -15.84
CA GLY A 221 -23.70 10.20 -16.66
C GLY A 221 -24.09 8.74 -16.93
N LYS A 222 -23.12 7.90 -17.27
CA LYS A 222 -23.31 6.45 -17.46
C LYS A 222 -23.81 5.77 -16.17
N LEU A 223 -23.22 6.11 -15.04
CA LEU A 223 -23.61 5.53 -13.73
C LEU A 223 -25.02 5.95 -13.31
N ARG A 224 -25.44 7.21 -13.56
CA ARG A 224 -26.83 7.65 -13.32
C ARG A 224 -27.85 6.89 -14.17
N GLY A 225 -27.50 6.54 -15.39
CA GLY A 225 -28.38 5.77 -16.29
C GLY A 225 -28.58 4.31 -15.90
N LYS A 226 -27.70 3.74 -15.08
CA LYS A 226 -27.71 2.32 -14.69
C LYS A 226 -28.35 2.01 -13.36
N GLY A 227 -28.56 2.98 -12.49
CA GLY A 227 -29.01 2.63 -11.17
C GLY A 227 -29.58 3.73 -10.31
N ARG A 228 -30.28 3.28 -9.30
CA ARG A 228 -30.82 4.10 -8.23
C ARG A 228 -29.69 4.94 -7.60
N SER A 229 -29.74 6.25 -7.86
CA SER A 229 -29.10 7.20 -6.94
C SER A 229 -29.73 7.01 -5.56
N VAL A 230 -28.92 6.73 -4.57
CA VAL A 230 -29.36 6.64 -3.18
C VAL A 230 -29.49 8.06 -2.62
#